data_284d783fa8d9bb0db0838ac175dc0052
#
_entry.id   284d783fa8d9bb0db0838ac175dc0052
#
_cell.length_a   1.000
_cell.length_b   1.000
_cell.length_c   1.000
_cell.angle_alpha   90.00
_cell.angle_beta   90.00
_cell.angle_gamma   90.00
#
_symmetry.space_group_name_H-M   'P 1'
#
loop_
_entity.id
_entity.type
_entity.pdbx_description
1 polymer ?
#
loop_
_entity_poly.entity_id
_entity_poly.type
_entity_poly.pdbx_seq_one_letter_code
_entity_poly.pdbx_strand_id
1 'polypeptide(L)'
;MGLLIPSLLMLAACETAEPEVARAERVYEGVETRLLEGDLVQFKVKMMNPRTPLDVKAYSECAAAQYTLIRGFGFARHLRTNVYEEGGAWMADAVYTISPALPQGERTIDAEVVAANCAENGIPMV
;
A
#
# COMPACT_ATOMS: atom_id res chain seq x y z
N MET A 1 31.96 -60.73 25.25
CA MET A 1 31.68 -60.21 23.92
C MET A 1 30.53 -59.24 23.99
N GLY A 2 30.85 -58.01 24.19
CA GLY A 2 29.82 -56.98 24.24
C GLY A 2 29.55 -56.43 22.87
N LEU A 3 28.35 -56.55 22.39
CA LEU A 3 27.88 -55.81 21.23
C LEU A 3 27.52 -54.41 21.65
N LEU A 4 28.36 -53.49 21.29
CA LEU A 4 28.05 -52.10 21.40
C LEU A 4 27.19 -51.69 20.20
N ILE A 5 25.93 -51.47 20.44
CA ILE A 5 25.05 -50.85 19.46
C ILE A 5 25.21 -49.35 19.63
N PRO A 6 25.70 -48.64 18.62
CA PRO A 6 25.66 -47.18 18.66
C PRO A 6 24.22 -46.75 18.55
N SER A 7 23.70 -46.22 19.61
CA SER A 7 22.46 -45.44 19.55
C SER A 7 22.69 -44.26 18.64
N LEU A 8 22.21 -44.38 17.42
CA LEU A 8 22.09 -43.25 16.53
C LEU A 8 21.02 -42.34 17.11
N LEU A 9 21.43 -41.36 17.84
CA LEU A 9 20.55 -40.26 18.17
C LEU A 9 20.28 -39.51 16.86
N MET A 10 19.19 -39.84 16.23
CA MET A 10 18.62 -38.97 15.23
C MET A 10 18.13 -37.72 15.94
N LEU A 11 18.95 -36.71 15.94
CA LEU A 11 18.44 -35.36 16.14
C LEU A 11 17.62 -35.04 14.92
N ALA A 12 16.32 -35.29 15.01
CA ALA A 12 15.39 -34.62 14.16
C ALA A 12 15.51 -33.15 14.50
N ALA A 13 16.29 -32.43 13.75
CA ALA A 13 16.19 -31.02 13.70
C ALA A 13 14.78 -30.72 13.22
N CYS A 14 13.85 -30.54 14.14
CA CYS A 14 12.66 -29.81 13.84
C CYS A 14 13.12 -28.41 13.47
N GLU A 15 13.41 -28.20 12.23
CA GLU A 15 13.21 -26.88 11.70
C GLU A 15 11.73 -26.57 11.87
N THR A 16 11.42 -25.97 12.99
CA THR A 16 10.29 -25.12 13.02
C THR A 16 10.66 -23.94 12.14
N ALA A 17 10.51 -24.11 10.84
CA ALA A 17 10.03 -23.00 10.07
C ALA A 17 8.90 -22.48 10.92
N GLU A 18 9.11 -21.34 11.60
CA GLU A 18 7.99 -20.64 12.16
C GLU A 18 6.95 -20.65 11.07
N PRO A 19 5.73 -21.19 11.33
CA PRO A 19 4.72 -21.01 10.33
C PRO A 19 4.71 -19.51 10.13
N GLU A 20 5.17 -19.08 8.99
CA GLU A 20 4.73 -17.79 8.53
C GLU A 20 3.24 -17.88 8.73
N VAL A 21 2.79 -17.28 9.83
CA VAL A 21 1.37 -17.05 10.00
C VAL A 21 1.00 -16.49 8.66
N ALA A 22 0.30 -17.29 7.85
CA ALA A 22 -0.05 -16.92 6.53
C ALA A 22 -0.69 -15.55 6.66
N ARG A 23 0.12 -14.52 6.48
CA ARG A 23 -0.39 -13.16 6.53
C ARG A 23 -1.41 -13.15 5.43
N ALA A 24 -2.65 -13.01 5.84
CA ALA A 24 -3.73 -12.88 4.91
C ALA A 24 -3.29 -11.87 3.85
N GLU A 25 -3.37 -12.26 2.60
CA GLU A 25 -2.96 -11.40 1.50
C GLU A 25 -3.68 -10.07 1.59
N ARG A 26 -2.96 -9.02 1.29
CA ARG A 26 -3.55 -7.69 1.16
C ARG A 26 -4.57 -7.71 0.04
N VAL A 27 -5.76 -7.26 0.33
CA VAL A 27 -6.82 -7.17 -0.66
C VAL A 27 -7.16 -5.70 -0.88
N TYR A 28 -6.96 -5.25 -2.10
CA TYR A 28 -7.29 -3.89 -2.51
C TYR A 28 -8.72 -3.89 -3.05
N GLU A 29 -9.63 -3.22 -2.36
CA GLU A 29 -11.06 -3.31 -2.66
C GLU A 29 -11.58 -2.14 -3.50
N GLY A 30 -10.74 -1.20 -3.82
CA GLY A 30 -11.10 -0.15 -4.76
C GLY A 30 -10.88 1.26 -4.24
N VAL A 31 -11.07 2.18 -5.16
CA VAL A 31 -10.86 3.62 -4.96
C VAL A 31 -12.11 4.36 -5.40
N GLU A 32 -12.59 5.23 -4.53
CA GLU A 32 -13.59 6.23 -4.88
C GLU A 32 -12.90 7.58 -5.05
N THR A 33 -13.02 8.17 -6.22
CA THR A 33 -12.44 9.47 -6.55
C THR A 33 -13.53 10.52 -6.58
N ARG A 34 -13.33 11.58 -5.83
CA ARG A 34 -14.27 12.69 -5.80
C ARG A 34 -13.56 13.99 -6.11
N LEU A 35 -14.01 14.66 -7.15
CA LEU A 35 -13.59 16.02 -7.45
C LEU A 35 -14.19 16.96 -6.43
N LEU A 36 -13.33 17.73 -5.79
CA LEU A 36 -13.75 18.80 -4.91
C LEU A 36 -13.73 20.12 -5.71
N GLU A 37 -13.35 21.19 -5.09
CA GLU A 37 -13.29 22.49 -5.75
C GLU A 37 -11.95 22.68 -6.47
N GLY A 38 -11.97 23.18 -7.71
CA GLY A 38 -10.75 23.43 -8.50
C GLY A 38 -9.98 22.15 -8.79
N ASP A 39 -8.70 22.15 -8.43
CA ASP A 39 -7.81 21.00 -8.64
C ASP A 39 -7.69 20.11 -7.39
N LEU A 40 -8.56 20.32 -6.41
CA LEU A 40 -8.65 19.48 -5.23
C LEU A 40 -9.37 18.18 -5.53
N VAL A 41 -8.77 17.06 -5.16
CA VAL A 41 -9.32 15.74 -5.39
C VAL A 41 -9.24 14.92 -4.11
N GLN A 42 -10.33 14.24 -3.80
CA GLN A 42 -10.43 13.32 -2.67
C GLN A 42 -10.38 11.88 -3.18
N PHE A 43 -9.57 11.07 -2.53
CA PHE A 43 -9.47 9.63 -2.80
C PHE A 43 -9.84 8.88 -1.54
N LYS A 44 -10.86 8.04 -1.64
CA LYS A 44 -11.20 7.10 -0.59
C LYS A 44 -10.83 5.70 -1.07
N VAL A 45 -9.92 5.08 -0.36
CA VAL A 45 -9.50 3.72 -0.65
C VAL A 45 -9.96 2.78 0.44
N LYS A 46 -10.20 1.54 0.07
CA LYS A 46 -10.59 0.48 0.99
C LYS A 46 -9.73 -0.74 0.72
N MET A 47 -9.19 -1.33 1.78
CA MET A 47 -8.44 -2.57 1.67
C MET A 47 -8.61 -3.45 2.90
N MET A 48 -8.31 -4.73 2.71
CA MET A 48 -8.27 -5.71 3.78
C MET A 48 -6.83 -6.14 4.01
N ASN A 49 -6.53 -6.49 5.24
CA ASN A 49 -5.26 -7.09 5.64
C ASN A 49 -4.01 -6.26 5.30
N PRO A 50 -4.00 -4.94 5.52
CA PRO A 50 -2.77 -4.18 5.41
C PRO A 50 -1.78 -4.67 6.47
N ARG A 51 -0.49 -4.66 6.16
CA ARG A 51 0.54 -4.98 7.14
C ARG A 51 0.64 -3.90 8.21
N THR A 52 0.49 -2.67 7.80
CA THR A 52 0.46 -1.48 8.65
C THR A 52 -0.44 -0.42 8.02
N PRO A 53 -0.81 0.63 8.77
CA PRO A 53 -1.53 1.77 8.18
C PRO A 53 -0.81 2.43 7.00
N LEU A 54 0.51 2.25 6.89
CA LEU A 54 1.28 2.76 5.75
C LEU A 54 0.87 2.11 4.42
N ASP A 55 0.44 0.85 4.43
CA ASP A 55 -0.07 0.20 3.22
C ASP A 55 -1.34 0.88 2.71
N VAL A 56 -2.19 1.34 3.61
CA VAL A 56 -3.42 2.05 3.24
C VAL A 56 -3.11 3.43 2.67
N LYS A 57 -2.15 4.13 3.28
CA LYS A 57 -1.67 5.42 2.76
C LYS A 57 -1.03 5.26 1.39
N ALA A 58 -0.21 4.22 1.20
CA ALA A 58 0.42 3.93 -0.08
C ALA A 58 -0.62 3.68 -1.17
N TYR A 59 -1.69 2.97 -0.85
CA TYR A 59 -2.78 2.76 -1.79
C TYR A 59 -3.42 4.07 -2.23
N SER A 60 -3.69 4.98 -1.30
CA SER A 60 -4.25 6.29 -1.63
C SER A 60 -3.30 7.16 -2.45
N GLU A 61 -2.00 7.10 -2.17
CA GLU A 61 -0.99 7.81 -2.96
C GLU A 61 -0.90 7.28 -4.39
N CYS A 62 -1.00 5.97 -4.56
CA CYS A 62 -1.05 5.35 -5.88
C CYS A 62 -2.28 5.80 -6.68
N ALA A 63 -3.42 5.87 -6.03
CA ALA A 63 -4.64 6.38 -6.65
C ALA A 63 -4.48 7.84 -7.09
N ALA A 64 -3.89 8.66 -6.24
CA ALA A 64 -3.63 10.07 -6.55
C ALA A 64 -2.68 10.23 -7.73
N ALA A 65 -1.61 9.46 -7.77
CA ALA A 65 -0.63 9.50 -8.85
C ALA A 65 -1.28 9.13 -10.20
N GLN A 66 -2.02 8.04 -10.24
CA GLN A 66 -2.67 7.62 -11.47
C GLN A 66 -3.72 8.61 -11.95
N TYR A 67 -4.55 9.09 -11.05
CA TYR A 67 -5.56 10.08 -11.41
C TYR A 67 -4.93 11.37 -11.97
N THR A 68 -3.84 11.81 -11.37
CA THR A 68 -3.07 12.96 -11.85
C THR A 68 -2.64 12.78 -13.31
N LEU A 69 -2.11 11.60 -13.64
CA LEU A 69 -1.72 11.27 -15.01
C LEU A 69 -2.91 11.18 -15.96
N ILE A 70 -4.03 10.59 -15.51
CA ILE A 70 -5.27 10.51 -16.30
C ILE A 70 -5.76 11.91 -16.70
N ARG A 71 -5.61 12.88 -15.80
CA ARG A 71 -5.98 14.26 -16.07
C ARG A 71 -4.96 15.00 -16.94
N GLY A 72 -3.87 14.35 -17.31
CA GLY A 72 -2.81 14.95 -18.09
C GLY A 72 -1.87 15.86 -17.30
N PHE A 73 -1.86 15.72 -15.96
CA PHE A 73 -0.98 16.46 -15.08
C PHE A 73 0.20 15.59 -14.64
N GLY A 74 1.27 16.20 -14.19
CA GLY A 74 2.49 15.49 -13.79
C GLY A 74 2.74 15.47 -12.29
N PHE A 75 2.08 16.31 -11.52
CA PHE A 75 2.39 16.53 -10.12
C PHE A 75 1.13 16.60 -9.26
N ALA A 76 1.27 16.15 -8.02
CA ALA A 76 0.25 16.32 -7.02
C ALA A 76 0.88 16.71 -5.69
N ARG A 77 0.16 17.48 -4.89
CA ARG A 77 0.56 17.85 -3.55
C ARG A 77 -0.40 17.23 -2.55
N HIS A 78 0.15 16.48 -1.62
CA HIS A 78 -0.61 15.89 -0.54
C HIS A 78 -1.04 16.95 0.48
N LEU A 79 -2.31 17.00 0.83
CA LEU A 79 -2.83 17.90 1.85
C LEU A 79 -3.10 17.19 3.16
N ARG A 80 -3.82 16.08 3.13
CA ARG A 80 -4.12 15.28 4.31
C ARG A 80 -4.46 13.85 3.94
N THR A 81 -4.26 12.93 4.88
CA THR A 81 -4.77 11.57 4.80
C THR A 81 -5.23 11.14 6.19
N ASN A 82 -6.46 10.69 6.29
CA ASN A 82 -7.00 10.06 7.47
C ASN A 82 -7.14 8.57 7.22
N VAL A 83 -6.51 7.76 8.06
CA VAL A 83 -6.62 6.30 8.01
C VAL A 83 -7.50 5.85 9.17
N TYR A 84 -8.44 4.98 8.88
CA TYR A 84 -9.36 4.44 9.89
C TYR A 84 -9.78 3.03 9.52
N GLU A 85 -10.21 2.30 10.52
CA GLU A 85 -10.72 0.94 10.38
C GLU A 85 -12.21 0.93 10.68
N GLU A 86 -12.97 0.20 9.88
CA GLU A 86 -14.40 0.06 10.04
C GLU A 86 -14.81 -1.36 9.66
N GLY A 87 -15.31 -2.11 10.64
CA GLY A 87 -15.78 -3.47 10.39
C GLY A 87 -14.74 -4.42 9.80
N GLY A 88 -13.47 -4.28 10.20
CA GLY A 88 -12.36 -5.09 9.68
C GLY A 88 -11.78 -4.58 8.37
N ALA A 89 -12.41 -3.63 7.73
CA ALA A 89 -11.90 -2.96 6.54
C ALA A 89 -11.06 -1.74 6.93
N TRP A 90 -9.95 -1.57 6.24
CA TRP A 90 -9.08 -0.41 6.40
C TRP A 90 -9.34 0.59 5.30
N MET A 91 -9.48 1.83 5.68
CA MET A 91 -9.81 2.91 4.76
C MET A 91 -8.84 4.07 4.92
N ALA A 92 -8.59 4.75 3.82
CA ALA A 92 -7.93 6.05 3.84
C ALA A 92 -8.78 7.05 3.07
N ASP A 93 -8.87 8.23 3.64
CA ASP A 93 -9.47 9.41 3.03
C ASP A 93 -8.35 10.42 2.81
N ALA A 94 -7.92 10.57 1.57
CA ALA A 94 -6.79 11.40 1.20
C ALA A 94 -7.22 12.55 0.29
N VAL A 95 -6.66 13.71 0.50
CA VAL A 95 -6.90 14.89 -0.34
C VAL A 95 -5.59 15.39 -0.91
N TYR A 96 -5.61 15.61 -2.21
CA TYR A 96 -4.48 16.12 -2.99
C TYR A 96 -4.91 17.30 -3.84
N THR A 97 -3.97 18.17 -4.15
CA THR A 97 -4.09 19.13 -5.24
C THR A 97 -3.28 18.63 -6.42
N ILE A 98 -3.87 18.55 -7.62
CA ILE A 98 -3.14 18.14 -8.83
C ILE A 98 -2.66 19.35 -9.61
N SER A 99 -1.51 19.23 -10.29
CA SER A 99 -0.90 20.35 -10.99
C SER A 99 -0.11 19.89 -12.23
N PRO A 100 -0.14 20.66 -13.33
CA PRO A 100 0.69 20.38 -14.50
C PRO A 100 2.16 20.72 -14.29
N ALA A 101 2.48 21.57 -13.34
CA ALA A 101 3.84 21.99 -13.01
C ALA A 101 4.14 21.64 -11.55
N LEU A 102 5.42 21.59 -11.20
CA LEU A 102 5.86 21.30 -9.84
C LEU A 102 5.27 22.33 -8.87
N PRO A 103 4.37 21.94 -7.96
CA PRO A 103 3.81 22.87 -6.99
C PRO A 103 4.89 23.34 -6.02
N GLN A 104 4.76 24.55 -5.55
CA GLN A 104 5.56 25.03 -4.44
C GLN A 104 5.04 24.42 -3.15
N GLY A 105 5.95 24.02 -2.27
CA GLY A 105 5.62 23.48 -0.97
C GLY A 105 6.13 22.06 -0.76
N GLU A 106 5.87 21.54 0.41
CA GLU A 106 6.24 20.20 0.84
C GLU A 106 5.22 19.17 0.37
N ARG A 107 5.61 17.88 0.42
CA ARG A 107 4.73 16.73 0.12
C ARG A 107 4.24 16.67 -1.32
N THR A 108 5.03 17.18 -2.23
CA THR A 108 4.76 17.04 -3.66
C THR A 108 5.21 15.68 -4.15
N ILE A 109 4.39 15.05 -4.95
CA ILE A 109 4.73 13.79 -5.62
C ILE A 109 4.86 14.03 -7.13
N ASP A 110 5.86 13.37 -7.72
CA ASP A 110 5.95 13.19 -9.15
C ASP A 110 5.07 11.99 -9.53
N ALA A 111 4.00 12.24 -10.25
CA ALA A 111 2.99 11.22 -10.51
C ALA A 111 3.53 10.04 -11.34
N GLU A 112 4.43 10.29 -12.28
CA GLU A 112 5.04 9.23 -13.09
C GLU A 112 5.94 8.33 -12.25
N VAL A 113 6.75 8.91 -11.37
CA VAL A 113 7.63 8.16 -10.48
C VAL A 113 6.83 7.32 -9.50
N VAL A 114 5.83 7.90 -8.87
CA VAL A 114 4.98 7.19 -7.92
C VAL A 114 4.19 6.08 -8.61
N ALA A 115 3.61 6.34 -9.77
CA ALA A 115 2.87 5.32 -10.52
C ALA A 115 3.76 4.13 -10.92
N ALA A 116 5.01 4.37 -11.31
CA ALA A 116 5.96 3.31 -11.63
C ALA A 116 6.28 2.47 -10.38
N ASN A 117 6.50 3.09 -9.23
CA ASN A 117 6.73 2.39 -7.98
C ASN A 117 5.51 1.56 -7.55
N CYS A 118 4.32 2.08 -7.76
CA CYS A 118 3.07 1.36 -7.48
C CYS A 118 2.97 0.09 -8.33
N ALA A 119 3.27 0.18 -9.61
CA ALA A 119 3.26 -0.96 -10.51
C ALA A 119 4.28 -2.02 -10.07
N GLU A 120 5.49 -1.64 -9.70
CA GLU A 120 6.52 -2.55 -9.21
C GLU A 120 6.11 -3.26 -7.92
N ASN A 121 5.37 -2.59 -7.06
CA ASN A 121 4.93 -3.15 -5.78
C ASN A 121 3.57 -3.86 -5.85
N GLY A 122 3.00 -3.98 -7.05
CA GLY A 122 1.72 -4.66 -7.23
C GLY A 122 0.54 -3.95 -6.59
N ILE A 123 0.65 -2.64 -6.36
CA ILE A 123 -0.45 -1.84 -5.84
C ILE A 123 -1.32 -1.40 -7.02
N PRO A 124 -2.60 -1.80 -7.04
CA PRO A 124 -3.48 -1.40 -8.12
C PRO A 124 -3.72 0.11 -8.08
N MET A 125 -3.91 0.66 -9.24
CA MET A 125 -4.27 2.04 -9.42
C MET A 125 -5.71 2.13 -9.91
N VAL A 126 -6.23 3.29 -9.96
CA VAL A 126 -7.63 3.55 -10.31
C VAL A 126 -8.06 2.88 -11.62
#